data_376713040bb7f69d02000ac484ced4ee
#
_entry.id   376713040bb7f69d02000ac484ced4ee
#
_cell.length_a   1.000
_cell.length_b   1.000
_cell.length_c   1.000
_cell.angle_alpha   90.00
_cell.angle_beta   90.00
_cell.angle_gamma   90.00
#
_symmetry.space_group_name_H-M   'P 1'
#
loop_
_entity.id
_entity.type
_entity.pdbx_description
1 polymer ?
#
loop_
_entity_poly.entity_id
_entity_poly.type
_entity_poly.pdbx_seq_one_letter_code
_entity_poly.pdbx_strand_id
1 'polypeptide(L)'
;MKKNLIIGGFTNYNYNQLKPWVESVCEVMPDAHKVMCVGNASMETKAILVNKGFQLIEIPNSNVPIHVLRFIAIYEHLRLNWFNYNYVVTTDVKDVYFQKDPFKWMDYNNIGVKNMHQIVAGSESLLYKHEPWGNENLFQAYGEYVHANFNDKEIFNVGVLGGSAEYIKDLMFNIFSNALNRPIPIVDQAVFNILINTQPYKDVVMKASQSTGWACQAGTVADPTKIDSFRPNLLEPEPVFKDGIVQTYKGEPFCIVHQYDRVPEWKKFIKEKYNQQDAEELFTYRTN
;
A
#
# COMPACT_ATOMS: atom_id res chain seq x y z
N MET A 1 -19.65 16.98 8.73
CA MET A 1 -18.18 16.91 8.60
C MET A 1 -17.83 15.83 7.60
N LYS A 2 -16.84 16.08 6.73
CA LYS A 2 -16.28 15.03 5.87
C LYS A 2 -15.57 14.00 6.73
N LYS A 3 -15.59 12.73 6.30
CA LYS A 3 -14.90 11.60 6.98
C LYS A 3 -13.54 11.35 6.34
N ASN A 4 -12.72 10.55 6.99
CA ASN A 4 -11.53 9.95 6.37
C ASN A 4 -11.89 8.54 5.90
N LEU A 5 -11.31 8.10 4.78
CA LEU A 5 -11.57 6.81 4.17
C LEU A 5 -10.32 5.93 4.19
N ILE A 6 -10.43 4.73 4.75
CA ILE A 6 -9.49 3.63 4.52
C ILE A 6 -10.13 2.62 3.56
N ILE A 7 -9.45 2.31 2.47
CA ILE A 7 -9.97 1.43 1.43
C ILE A 7 -8.89 0.50 0.89
N GLY A 8 -9.19 -0.78 0.78
CA GLY A 8 -8.32 -1.78 0.17
C GLY A 8 -9.11 -2.67 -0.78
N GLY A 9 -8.40 -3.56 -1.47
CA GLY A 9 -9.04 -4.51 -2.39
C GLY A 9 -8.33 -5.85 -2.42
N PHE A 10 -9.11 -6.94 -2.51
CA PHE A 10 -8.57 -8.29 -2.60
C PHE A 10 -9.46 -9.25 -3.40
N THR A 11 -8.87 -10.36 -3.80
CA THR A 11 -9.55 -11.55 -4.33
C THR A 11 -8.85 -12.81 -3.83
N ASN A 12 -9.60 -13.89 -3.63
CA ASN A 12 -9.09 -15.21 -3.24
C ASN A 12 -8.35 -15.26 -1.88
N TYR A 13 -8.58 -14.30 -0.99
CA TYR A 13 -8.09 -14.37 0.39
C TYR A 13 -9.21 -14.75 1.35
N ASN A 14 -8.85 -15.51 2.40
CA ASN A 14 -9.70 -15.71 3.56
C ASN A 14 -9.42 -14.63 4.63
N TYR A 15 -10.28 -14.59 5.65
CA TYR A 15 -10.14 -13.58 6.71
C TYR A 15 -8.81 -13.68 7.46
N ASN A 16 -8.29 -14.88 7.68
CA ASN A 16 -7.01 -15.06 8.38
C ASN A 16 -5.84 -14.35 7.67
N GLN A 17 -5.85 -14.33 6.33
CA GLN A 17 -4.84 -13.64 5.54
C GLN A 17 -4.97 -12.10 5.60
N LEU A 18 -6.17 -11.60 5.89
CA LEU A 18 -6.49 -10.17 5.99
C LEU A 18 -6.39 -9.64 7.43
N LYS A 19 -6.32 -10.56 8.40
CA LYS A 19 -6.52 -10.26 9.82
C LYS A 19 -5.59 -9.16 10.36
N PRO A 20 -4.27 -9.16 10.11
CA PRO A 20 -3.40 -8.08 10.57
C PRO A 20 -3.83 -6.70 10.05
N TRP A 21 -4.21 -6.61 8.78
CA TRP A 21 -4.69 -5.37 8.20
C TRP A 21 -6.00 -4.91 8.83
N VAL A 22 -7.01 -5.79 8.88
CA VAL A 22 -8.35 -5.48 9.40
C VAL A 22 -8.30 -5.07 10.87
N GLU A 23 -7.60 -5.86 11.70
CA GLU A 23 -7.53 -5.58 13.14
C GLU A 23 -6.75 -4.30 13.42
N SER A 24 -5.62 -4.06 12.74
CA SER A 24 -4.86 -2.81 12.93
C SER A 24 -5.63 -1.58 12.45
N VAL A 25 -6.40 -1.68 11.36
CA VAL A 25 -7.30 -0.61 10.91
C VAL A 25 -8.33 -0.28 12.00
N CYS A 26 -8.97 -1.31 12.58
CA CYS A 26 -9.94 -1.11 13.64
C CYS A 26 -9.31 -0.53 14.92
N GLU A 27 -8.06 -0.91 15.23
CA GLU A 27 -7.33 -0.45 16.39
C GLU A 27 -6.95 1.02 16.29
N VAL A 28 -6.36 1.45 15.16
CA VAL A 28 -5.74 2.79 15.05
C VAL A 28 -6.61 3.83 14.35
N MET A 29 -7.61 3.40 13.59
CA MET A 29 -8.53 4.27 12.83
C MET A 29 -10.01 3.93 13.10
N PRO A 30 -10.48 3.89 14.37
CA PRO A 30 -11.84 3.46 14.71
C PRO A 30 -12.91 4.32 14.02
N ASP A 31 -12.68 5.61 13.87
CA ASP A 31 -13.64 6.58 13.33
C ASP A 31 -13.61 6.72 11.80
N ALA A 32 -12.65 6.08 11.13
CA ALA A 32 -12.57 6.13 9.68
C ALA A 32 -13.73 5.35 9.03
N HIS A 33 -14.20 5.83 7.88
CA HIS A 33 -15.02 5.01 7.01
C HIS A 33 -14.17 3.89 6.41
N LYS A 34 -14.59 2.65 6.61
CA LYS A 34 -13.85 1.45 6.22
C LYS A 34 -14.53 0.82 5.03
N VAL A 35 -13.83 0.72 3.92
CA VAL A 35 -14.36 0.12 2.68
C VAL A 35 -13.42 -0.99 2.21
N MET A 36 -13.99 -2.10 1.76
CA MET A 36 -13.25 -3.21 1.18
C MET A 36 -13.83 -3.59 -0.17
N CYS A 37 -13.02 -3.46 -1.23
CA CYS A 37 -13.33 -3.96 -2.55
C CYS A 37 -13.04 -5.47 -2.60
N VAL A 38 -14.07 -6.29 -2.77
CA VAL A 38 -14.01 -7.74 -2.59
C VAL A 38 -14.30 -8.46 -3.91
N GLY A 39 -13.34 -9.21 -4.39
CA GLY A 39 -13.55 -10.18 -5.46
C GLY A 39 -14.07 -11.53 -4.94
N ASN A 40 -13.52 -12.63 -5.45
CA ASN A 40 -13.88 -13.96 -4.98
C ASN A 40 -13.46 -14.17 -3.50
N ALA A 41 -14.45 -14.25 -2.60
CA ALA A 41 -14.25 -14.47 -1.18
C ALA A 41 -15.43 -15.27 -0.59
N SER A 42 -15.14 -16.06 0.45
CA SER A 42 -16.17 -16.84 1.14
C SER A 42 -17.19 -15.91 1.84
N MET A 43 -18.43 -16.41 2.00
CA MET A 43 -19.46 -15.70 2.75
C MET A 43 -19.05 -15.44 4.21
N GLU A 44 -18.29 -16.36 4.80
CA GLU A 44 -17.73 -16.20 6.14
C GLU A 44 -16.78 -15.00 6.22
N THR A 45 -15.84 -14.88 5.29
CA THR A 45 -14.91 -13.73 5.21
C THR A 45 -15.67 -12.42 5.05
N LYS A 46 -16.68 -12.38 4.17
CA LYS A 46 -17.52 -11.20 3.95
C LYS A 46 -18.30 -10.82 5.22
N ALA A 47 -18.92 -11.80 5.90
CA ALA A 47 -19.67 -11.58 7.13
C ALA A 47 -18.77 -11.01 8.25
N ILE A 48 -17.55 -11.54 8.42
CA ILE A 48 -16.62 -11.02 9.42
C ILE A 48 -16.25 -9.56 9.12
N LEU A 49 -15.94 -9.22 7.86
CA LEU A 49 -15.62 -7.85 7.47
C LEU A 49 -16.77 -6.88 7.77
N VAL A 50 -18.02 -7.27 7.44
CA VAL A 50 -19.21 -6.46 7.76
C VAL A 50 -19.35 -6.27 9.26
N ASN A 51 -19.17 -7.32 10.07
CA ASN A 51 -19.22 -7.25 11.53
C ASN A 51 -18.12 -6.36 12.13
N LYS A 52 -16.99 -6.20 11.45
CA LYS A 52 -15.90 -5.27 11.79
C LYS A 52 -16.17 -3.82 11.31
N GLY A 53 -17.34 -3.57 10.71
CA GLY A 53 -17.76 -2.24 10.26
C GLY A 53 -17.28 -1.86 8.87
N PHE A 54 -16.85 -2.82 8.04
CA PHE A 54 -16.48 -2.55 6.65
C PHE A 54 -17.71 -2.54 5.74
N GLN A 55 -17.82 -1.51 4.92
CA GLN A 55 -18.66 -1.53 3.72
C GLN A 55 -17.96 -2.36 2.65
N LEU A 56 -18.68 -3.33 2.07
CA LEU A 56 -18.14 -4.15 0.98
C LEU A 56 -18.59 -3.61 -0.38
N ILE A 57 -17.68 -3.63 -1.33
CA ILE A 57 -17.91 -3.34 -2.74
C ILE A 57 -17.48 -4.56 -3.53
N GLU A 58 -18.41 -5.16 -4.26
CA GLU A 58 -18.09 -6.34 -5.08
C GLU A 58 -17.26 -5.94 -6.31
N ILE A 59 -16.15 -6.63 -6.51
CA ILE A 59 -15.35 -6.55 -7.74
C ILE A 59 -15.85 -7.64 -8.68
N PRO A 60 -16.26 -7.31 -9.91
CA PRO A 60 -16.69 -8.31 -10.87
C PRO A 60 -15.52 -9.22 -11.27
N ASN A 61 -15.84 -10.45 -11.64
CA ASN A 61 -14.84 -11.37 -12.22
C ASN A 61 -14.22 -10.74 -13.46
N SER A 62 -12.89 -10.76 -13.52
CA SER A 62 -12.12 -10.16 -14.59
C SER A 62 -10.83 -10.94 -14.82
N ASN A 63 -10.35 -10.91 -16.07
CA ASN A 63 -9.01 -11.40 -16.40
C ASN A 63 -7.90 -10.39 -16.04
N VAL A 64 -8.27 -9.17 -15.63
CA VAL A 64 -7.32 -8.17 -15.14
C VAL A 64 -6.87 -8.58 -13.75
N PRO A 65 -5.56 -8.65 -13.49
CA PRO A 65 -5.02 -9.00 -12.17
C PRO A 65 -5.50 -8.04 -11.08
N ILE A 66 -5.73 -8.55 -9.87
CA ILE A 66 -6.28 -7.75 -8.75
C ILE A 66 -5.45 -6.53 -8.40
N HIS A 67 -4.12 -6.61 -8.53
CA HIS A 67 -3.22 -5.49 -8.26
C HIS A 67 -3.40 -4.31 -9.24
N VAL A 68 -4.03 -4.53 -10.40
CA VAL A 68 -4.47 -3.48 -11.32
C VAL A 68 -5.97 -3.20 -11.14
N LEU A 69 -6.79 -4.25 -11.02
CA LEU A 69 -8.26 -4.13 -10.94
C LEU A 69 -8.74 -3.35 -9.71
N ARG A 70 -8.02 -3.45 -8.59
CA ARG A 70 -8.36 -2.69 -7.37
C ARG A 70 -8.43 -1.18 -7.61
N PHE A 71 -7.60 -0.62 -8.46
CA PHE A 71 -7.59 0.82 -8.72
C PHE A 71 -8.87 1.32 -9.37
N ILE A 72 -9.43 0.59 -10.33
CA ILE A 72 -10.72 0.98 -10.92
C ILE A 72 -11.87 0.79 -9.93
N ALA A 73 -11.83 -0.26 -9.08
CA ALA A 73 -12.86 -0.46 -8.06
C ALA A 73 -12.86 0.69 -7.02
N ILE A 74 -11.68 1.14 -6.59
CA ILE A 74 -11.51 2.28 -5.70
C ILE A 74 -11.96 3.58 -6.39
N TYR A 75 -11.57 3.79 -7.64
CA TYR A 75 -12.01 4.95 -8.43
C TYR A 75 -13.54 5.03 -8.54
N GLU A 76 -14.22 3.92 -8.86
CA GLU A 76 -15.69 3.91 -8.99
C GLU A 76 -16.38 4.29 -7.68
N HIS A 77 -15.88 3.83 -6.55
CA HIS A 77 -16.37 4.28 -5.26
C HIS A 77 -16.14 5.77 -5.04
N LEU A 78 -14.92 6.24 -5.29
CA LEU A 78 -14.56 7.64 -5.08
C LEU A 78 -15.24 8.56 -6.08
N ARG A 79 -15.45 8.16 -7.33
CA ARG A 79 -16.15 8.95 -8.35
C ARG A 79 -17.54 9.41 -7.87
N LEU A 80 -18.21 8.55 -7.11
CA LEU A 80 -19.55 8.84 -6.57
C LEU A 80 -19.53 9.47 -5.18
N ASN A 81 -18.42 9.39 -4.43
CA ASN A 81 -18.40 9.69 -3.01
C ASN A 81 -17.25 10.59 -2.54
N TRP A 82 -16.30 10.99 -3.39
CA TRP A 82 -15.09 11.70 -2.98
C TRP A 82 -15.36 12.96 -2.15
N PHE A 83 -16.44 13.67 -2.45
CA PHE A 83 -16.82 14.89 -1.75
C PHE A 83 -17.25 14.68 -0.29
N ASN A 84 -17.50 13.42 0.13
CA ASN A 84 -17.80 13.03 1.50
C ASN A 84 -16.53 12.82 2.34
N TYR A 85 -15.35 12.79 1.70
CA TYR A 85 -14.09 12.47 2.37
C TYR A 85 -13.11 13.65 2.34
N ASN A 86 -12.34 13.79 3.44
CA ASN A 86 -11.17 14.65 3.47
C ASN A 86 -9.99 13.91 2.84
N TYR A 87 -9.59 12.81 3.48
CA TYR A 87 -8.49 11.97 3.07
C TYR A 87 -8.93 10.58 2.68
N VAL A 88 -8.13 9.98 1.81
CA VAL A 88 -8.19 8.57 1.47
C VAL A 88 -6.82 7.96 1.72
N VAL A 89 -6.78 6.82 2.41
CA VAL A 89 -5.63 5.93 2.46
C VAL A 89 -6.03 4.62 1.79
N THR A 90 -5.21 4.17 0.85
CA THR A 90 -5.36 2.86 0.20
C THR A 90 -4.07 2.08 0.24
N THR A 91 -4.17 0.79 0.56
CA THR A 91 -3.00 -0.07 0.68
C THR A 91 -3.28 -1.47 0.14
N ASP A 92 -2.21 -2.23 -0.08
CA ASP A 92 -2.29 -3.69 -0.08
C ASP A 92 -2.86 -4.16 1.26
N VAL A 93 -3.50 -5.35 1.28
CA VAL A 93 -4.27 -5.77 2.46
C VAL A 93 -3.78 -7.09 3.07
N LYS A 94 -2.84 -7.79 2.43
CA LYS A 94 -2.33 -9.07 2.90
C LYS A 94 -1.13 -8.92 3.83
N ASP A 95 -0.23 -8.04 3.45
CA ASP A 95 1.10 -7.88 4.03
C ASP A 95 1.36 -6.46 4.57
N VAL A 96 0.27 -5.78 4.94
CA VAL A 96 0.29 -4.44 5.54
C VAL A 96 -0.37 -4.48 6.92
N TYR A 97 0.18 -3.73 7.86
CA TYR A 97 -0.51 -3.37 9.11
C TYR A 97 -0.20 -1.94 9.51
N PHE A 98 -1.05 -1.39 10.37
CA PHE A 98 -0.96 0.00 10.83
C PHE A 98 -0.47 0.04 12.28
N GLN A 99 0.46 0.96 12.57
CA GLN A 99 0.95 1.21 13.92
C GLN A 99 0.44 2.53 14.50
N LYS A 100 0.19 3.51 13.62
CA LYS A 100 -0.32 4.85 13.98
C LYS A 100 -1.37 5.27 12.96
N ASP A 101 -2.19 6.23 13.34
CA ASP A 101 -3.21 6.82 12.48
C ASP A 101 -2.56 7.65 11.35
N PRO A 102 -2.63 7.20 10.09
CA PRO A 102 -2.03 7.90 8.96
C PRO A 102 -2.76 9.21 8.62
N PHE A 103 -4.02 9.37 9.01
CA PHE A 103 -4.76 10.61 8.79
C PHE A 103 -4.23 11.74 9.66
N LYS A 104 -3.90 11.45 10.93
CA LYS A 104 -3.24 12.42 11.82
C LYS A 104 -1.85 12.80 11.33
N TRP A 105 -1.13 11.83 10.74
CA TRP A 105 0.15 12.10 10.11
C TRP A 105 0.00 13.06 8.91
N MET A 106 -1.01 12.84 8.07
CA MET A 106 -1.31 13.72 6.92
C MET A 106 -1.72 15.13 7.37
N ASP A 107 -2.54 15.26 8.41
CA ASP A 107 -2.90 16.56 9.00
C ASP A 107 -1.64 17.31 9.50
N TYR A 108 -0.77 16.62 10.24
CA TYR A 108 0.47 17.20 10.75
C TYR A 108 1.41 17.69 9.64
N ASN A 109 1.43 16.98 8.51
CA ASN A 109 2.27 17.32 7.35
C ASN A 109 1.55 18.21 6.33
N ASN A 110 0.39 18.77 6.65
CA ASN A 110 -0.41 19.67 5.80
C ASN A 110 -0.76 19.07 4.43
N ILE A 111 -0.97 17.76 4.33
CA ILE A 111 -1.44 17.12 3.11
C ILE A 111 -2.88 17.59 2.82
N GLY A 112 -3.19 17.87 1.55
CA GLY A 112 -4.52 18.32 1.15
C GLY A 112 -4.80 19.81 1.39
N VAL A 113 -3.88 20.54 2.01
CA VAL A 113 -3.97 22.01 2.15
C VAL A 113 -3.75 22.65 0.77
N LYS A 114 -4.51 23.70 0.48
CA LYS A 114 -4.40 24.43 -0.80
C LYS A 114 -2.97 24.91 -1.05
N ASN A 115 -2.46 24.66 -2.24
CA ASN A 115 -1.08 24.96 -2.68
C ASN A 115 0.02 24.14 -1.94
N MET A 116 -0.35 23.12 -1.21
CA MET A 116 0.57 22.13 -0.61
C MET A 116 0.44 20.78 -1.31
N HIS A 117 1.17 19.78 -0.81
CA HIS A 117 1.05 18.42 -1.35
C HIS A 117 -0.35 17.85 -1.15
N GLN A 118 -0.84 17.12 -2.14
CA GLN A 118 -2.17 16.52 -2.16
C GLN A 118 -2.13 14.99 -2.03
N ILE A 119 -1.00 14.40 -2.33
CA ILE A 119 -0.75 12.95 -2.33
C ILE A 119 0.52 12.67 -1.56
N VAL A 120 0.57 11.51 -0.87
CA VAL A 120 1.76 10.98 -0.22
C VAL A 120 2.15 9.67 -0.86
N ALA A 121 3.42 9.55 -1.26
CA ALA A 121 4.04 8.34 -1.78
C ALA A 121 5.19 7.91 -0.86
N GLY A 122 5.18 6.67 -0.39
CA GLY A 122 6.22 6.12 0.48
C GLY A 122 7.42 5.58 -0.30
N SER A 123 8.61 6.06 0.05
CA SER A 123 9.88 5.66 -0.55
C SER A 123 10.24 4.20 -0.25
N GLU A 124 10.83 3.51 -1.23
CA GLU A 124 11.55 2.24 -1.04
C GLU A 124 13.03 2.44 -0.69
N SER A 125 13.48 3.68 -0.56
CA SER A 125 14.86 4.05 -0.23
C SER A 125 15.92 3.55 -1.23
N LEU A 126 15.53 3.27 -2.46
CA LEU A 126 16.39 2.81 -3.54
C LEU A 126 16.07 3.55 -4.84
N LEU A 127 17.10 3.69 -5.69
CA LEU A 127 16.93 4.10 -7.08
C LEU A 127 16.62 2.87 -7.97
N TYR A 128 15.91 3.06 -9.07
CA TYR A 128 15.59 1.98 -10.01
C TYR A 128 16.82 1.17 -10.44
N LYS A 129 17.94 1.82 -10.74
CA LYS A 129 19.19 1.14 -11.15
C LYS A 129 19.76 0.17 -10.10
N HIS A 130 19.33 0.28 -8.86
CA HIS A 130 19.82 -0.54 -7.74
C HIS A 130 18.80 -1.59 -7.27
N GLU A 131 17.59 -1.61 -7.84
CA GLU A 131 16.54 -2.59 -7.54
C GLU A 131 16.24 -3.40 -8.83
N PRO A 132 16.79 -4.62 -8.96
CA PRO A 132 16.76 -5.37 -10.23
C PRO A 132 15.36 -5.68 -10.74
N TRP A 133 14.42 -6.02 -9.84
CA TRP A 133 13.05 -6.35 -10.24
C TRP A 133 12.29 -5.14 -10.79
N GLY A 134 12.31 -4.03 -10.08
CA GLY A 134 11.64 -2.80 -10.53
C GLY A 134 12.29 -2.20 -11.77
N ASN A 135 13.63 -2.29 -11.85
CA ASN A 135 14.39 -1.86 -13.03
C ASN A 135 13.97 -2.62 -14.29
N GLU A 136 13.94 -3.95 -14.22
CA GLU A 136 13.52 -4.81 -15.33
C GLU A 136 12.03 -4.60 -15.67
N ASN A 137 11.17 -4.46 -14.66
CA ASN A 137 9.75 -4.19 -14.82
C ASN A 137 9.50 -2.86 -15.55
N LEU A 138 10.24 -1.81 -15.18
CA LEU A 138 10.19 -0.52 -15.86
C LEU A 138 10.61 -0.62 -17.33
N PHE A 139 11.70 -1.36 -17.62
CA PHE A 139 12.19 -1.57 -18.97
C PHE A 139 11.18 -2.33 -19.84
N GLN A 140 10.64 -3.43 -19.33
CA GLN A 140 9.65 -4.24 -20.05
C GLN A 140 8.34 -3.47 -20.29
N ALA A 141 7.91 -2.65 -19.33
CA ALA A 141 6.67 -1.90 -19.44
C ALA A 141 6.74 -0.69 -20.39
N TYR A 142 7.89 -0.03 -20.46
CA TYR A 142 8.01 1.28 -21.11
C TYR A 142 9.10 1.38 -22.17
N GLY A 143 9.96 0.37 -22.29
CA GLY A 143 11.06 0.34 -23.25
C GLY A 143 12.27 1.21 -22.87
N GLU A 144 13.30 1.13 -23.69
CA GLU A 144 14.63 1.69 -23.44
C GLU A 144 14.61 3.20 -23.15
N TYR A 145 13.86 3.97 -23.94
CA TYR A 145 13.86 5.43 -23.83
C TYR A 145 13.34 5.91 -22.46
N VAL A 146 12.23 5.38 -22.00
CA VAL A 146 11.67 5.75 -20.69
C VAL A 146 12.55 5.21 -19.57
N HIS A 147 13.00 3.96 -19.67
CA HIS A 147 13.89 3.34 -18.71
C HIS A 147 15.16 4.18 -18.49
N ALA A 148 15.84 4.62 -19.56
CA ALA A 148 17.04 5.45 -19.45
C ALA A 148 16.80 6.77 -18.70
N ASN A 149 15.60 7.38 -18.85
CA ASN A 149 15.24 8.62 -18.18
C ASN A 149 14.78 8.44 -16.71
N PHE A 150 14.43 7.22 -16.32
CA PHE A 150 13.91 6.91 -14.98
C PHE A 150 14.89 6.09 -14.12
N ASN A 151 15.95 5.57 -14.68
CA ASN A 151 16.90 4.68 -14.01
C ASN A 151 17.52 5.29 -12.75
N ASP A 152 17.75 6.60 -12.75
CA ASP A 152 18.25 7.37 -11.61
C ASP A 152 17.14 7.95 -10.70
N LYS A 153 15.88 7.56 -10.89
CA LYS A 153 14.79 7.99 -10.01
C LYS A 153 14.63 7.04 -8.84
N GLU A 154 14.26 7.62 -7.71
CA GLU A 154 13.86 6.88 -6.52
C GLU A 154 12.55 6.13 -6.76
N ILE A 155 12.45 4.92 -6.18
CA ILE A 155 11.26 4.08 -6.25
C ILE A 155 10.33 4.43 -5.10
N PHE A 156 9.05 4.64 -5.44
CA PHE A 156 7.95 4.81 -4.49
C PHE A 156 6.97 3.66 -4.64
N ASN A 157 6.57 3.07 -3.51
CA ASN A 157 5.73 1.87 -3.52
C ASN A 157 4.25 2.22 -3.71
N VAL A 158 3.61 1.58 -4.68
CA VAL A 158 2.19 1.77 -5.01
C VAL A 158 1.25 1.03 -4.07
N GLY A 159 1.77 0.10 -3.28
CA GLY A 159 1.02 -0.66 -2.28
C GLY A 159 0.60 0.15 -1.05
N VAL A 160 1.06 1.42 -0.91
CA VAL A 160 0.70 2.31 0.19
C VAL A 160 0.58 3.75 -0.32
N LEU A 161 -0.64 4.23 -0.44
CA LEU A 161 -0.95 5.57 -0.93
C LEU A 161 -1.88 6.31 0.03
N GLY A 162 -1.68 7.61 0.16
CA GLY A 162 -2.57 8.49 0.91
C GLY A 162 -2.67 9.87 0.28
N GLY A 163 -3.74 10.60 0.59
CA GLY A 163 -3.90 11.97 0.11
C GLY A 163 -5.33 12.50 0.19
N SER A 164 -5.55 13.69 -0.34
CA SER A 164 -6.88 14.27 -0.46
C SER A 164 -7.75 13.46 -1.43
N ALA A 165 -9.02 13.31 -1.09
CA ALA A 165 -9.92 12.39 -1.79
C ALA A 165 -10.06 12.67 -3.29
N GLU A 166 -10.04 13.94 -3.67
CA GLU A 166 -10.13 14.35 -5.08
C GLU A 166 -8.93 13.85 -5.88
N TYR A 167 -7.72 14.07 -5.37
CA TYR A 167 -6.49 13.69 -6.07
C TYR A 167 -6.26 12.18 -6.07
N ILE A 168 -6.58 11.49 -4.98
CA ILE A 168 -6.50 10.02 -4.94
C ILE A 168 -7.49 9.42 -5.94
N LYS A 169 -8.72 9.94 -6.05
CA LYS A 169 -9.69 9.49 -7.06
C LYS A 169 -9.08 9.52 -8.47
N ASP A 170 -8.51 10.65 -8.86
CA ASP A 170 -7.96 10.81 -10.22
C ASP A 170 -6.70 9.96 -10.43
N LEU A 171 -5.87 9.83 -9.39
CA LEU A 171 -4.69 8.95 -9.43
C LEU A 171 -5.08 7.47 -9.64
N MET A 172 -6.11 6.97 -8.95
CA MET A 172 -6.58 5.59 -9.10
C MET A 172 -6.98 5.30 -10.56
N PHE A 173 -7.73 6.19 -11.18
CA PHE A 173 -8.10 6.05 -12.59
C PHE A 173 -6.89 6.07 -13.51
N ASN A 174 -5.94 6.97 -13.27
CA ASN A 174 -4.75 7.09 -14.11
C ASN A 174 -3.82 5.88 -13.97
N ILE A 175 -3.65 5.32 -12.77
CA ILE A 175 -2.89 4.07 -12.59
C ILE A 175 -3.57 2.94 -13.38
N PHE A 176 -4.88 2.74 -13.19
CA PHE A 176 -5.62 1.69 -13.88
C PHE A 176 -5.52 1.80 -15.41
N SER A 177 -5.86 2.97 -15.97
CA SER A 177 -5.92 3.17 -17.41
C SER A 177 -4.54 3.02 -18.09
N ASN A 178 -3.48 3.44 -17.41
CA ASN A 178 -2.12 3.27 -17.93
C ASN A 178 -1.59 1.84 -17.77
N ALA A 179 -2.01 1.11 -16.73
CA ALA A 179 -1.59 -0.27 -16.51
C ALA A 179 -2.21 -1.25 -17.51
N LEU A 180 -3.47 -1.06 -17.90
CA LEU A 180 -4.19 -1.96 -18.81
C LEU A 180 -3.50 -2.19 -20.16
N ASN A 181 -2.75 -1.22 -20.65
CA ASN A 181 -2.14 -1.24 -21.97
C ASN A 181 -0.65 -1.64 -21.96
N ARG A 182 -0.18 -2.24 -20.86
CA ARG A 182 1.21 -2.67 -20.75
C ARG A 182 1.38 -4.14 -21.04
N PRO A 183 2.55 -4.56 -21.57
CA PRO A 183 2.75 -5.94 -22.01
C PRO A 183 3.02 -6.94 -20.87
N ILE A 184 3.09 -6.47 -19.63
CA ILE A 184 3.37 -7.29 -18.45
C ILE A 184 2.26 -7.16 -17.40
N PRO A 185 1.96 -8.23 -16.64
CA PRO A 185 0.80 -8.24 -15.74
C PRO A 185 1.00 -7.41 -14.45
N ILE A 186 2.23 -7.30 -13.93
CA ILE A 186 2.55 -6.57 -12.70
C ILE A 186 3.29 -5.29 -13.08
N VAL A 187 2.55 -4.20 -13.24
CA VAL A 187 3.07 -2.96 -13.83
C VAL A 187 2.65 -1.71 -13.07
N ASP A 188 1.78 -1.87 -12.10
CA ASP A 188 1.18 -0.78 -11.34
C ASP A 188 2.22 0.12 -10.66
N GLN A 189 3.30 -0.46 -10.11
CA GLN A 189 4.38 0.32 -9.50
C GLN A 189 5.17 1.14 -10.53
N ALA A 190 5.50 0.58 -11.69
CA ALA A 190 6.17 1.33 -12.75
C ALA A 190 5.28 2.47 -13.26
N VAL A 191 3.99 2.20 -13.51
CA VAL A 191 3.01 3.23 -13.89
C VAL A 191 2.92 4.33 -12.85
N PHE A 192 2.77 3.96 -11.58
CA PHE A 192 2.69 4.92 -10.49
C PHE A 192 3.92 5.84 -10.44
N ASN A 193 5.12 5.28 -10.52
CA ASN A 193 6.36 6.05 -10.49
C ASN A 193 6.51 6.99 -11.70
N ILE A 194 6.05 6.59 -12.88
CA ILE A 194 5.99 7.50 -14.05
C ILE A 194 5.02 8.65 -13.76
N LEU A 195 3.83 8.37 -13.27
CA LEU A 195 2.81 9.39 -13.00
C LEU A 195 3.29 10.43 -11.99
N ILE A 196 3.84 10.01 -10.85
CA ILE A 196 4.29 10.94 -9.79
C ILE A 196 5.57 11.72 -10.13
N ASN A 197 6.24 11.40 -11.21
CA ASN A 197 7.39 12.13 -11.73
C ASN A 197 7.05 12.99 -12.96
N THR A 198 5.78 12.98 -13.41
CA THR A 198 5.28 13.76 -14.55
C THR A 198 4.09 14.62 -14.16
N GLN A 199 3.75 15.62 -14.99
CA GLN A 199 2.53 16.40 -14.79
C GLN A 199 1.29 15.53 -15.00
N PRO A 200 0.21 15.80 -14.24
CA PRO A 200 0.03 16.87 -13.24
C PRO A 200 0.51 16.54 -11.82
N TYR A 201 0.99 15.32 -11.55
CA TYR A 201 1.22 14.82 -10.19
C TYR A 201 2.54 15.27 -9.57
N LYS A 202 3.60 15.51 -10.36
CA LYS A 202 4.97 15.76 -9.83
C LYS A 202 5.05 16.92 -8.83
N ASP A 203 4.17 17.92 -8.98
CA ASP A 203 4.18 19.12 -8.14
C ASP A 203 3.26 19.01 -6.92
N VAL A 204 2.42 17.97 -6.85
CA VAL A 204 1.43 17.78 -5.78
C VAL A 204 1.68 16.54 -4.94
N VAL A 205 2.69 15.73 -5.28
CA VAL A 205 3.06 14.53 -4.51
C VAL A 205 4.16 14.85 -3.51
N MET A 206 3.91 14.58 -2.23
CA MET A 206 4.94 14.47 -1.21
C MET A 206 5.64 13.12 -1.36
N LYS A 207 6.90 13.15 -1.72
CA LYS A 207 7.79 11.99 -1.76
C LYS A 207 8.32 11.73 -0.35
N ALA A 208 7.61 10.90 0.40
CA ALA A 208 7.88 10.64 1.81
C ALA A 208 9.03 9.64 1.96
N SER A 209 10.20 10.11 2.40
CA SER A 209 11.34 9.26 2.74
C SER A 209 11.11 8.44 4.00
N GLN A 210 11.98 7.45 4.28
CA GLN A 210 11.90 6.59 5.47
C GLN A 210 11.85 7.41 6.77
N SER A 211 12.66 8.47 6.87
CA SER A 211 12.75 9.31 8.07
C SER A 211 11.48 10.08 8.40
N THR A 212 10.53 10.18 7.48
CA THR A 212 9.24 10.85 7.73
C THR A 212 8.27 10.02 8.57
N GLY A 213 8.49 8.70 8.69
CA GLY A 213 7.63 7.79 9.43
C GLY A 213 6.27 7.52 8.76
N TRP A 214 6.08 7.86 7.47
CA TRP A 214 4.87 7.56 6.73
C TRP A 214 4.65 6.05 6.56
N ALA A 215 5.54 5.40 5.81
CA ALA A 215 5.45 3.98 5.52
C ALA A 215 6.83 3.33 5.44
N CYS A 216 6.99 2.16 6.08
CA CYS A 216 8.13 1.29 5.93
C CYS A 216 7.84 0.28 4.80
N GLN A 217 8.72 0.21 3.79
CA GLN A 217 8.65 -0.74 2.69
C GLN A 217 9.62 -1.91 2.97
N ALA A 218 9.22 -2.82 3.88
CA ALA A 218 10.12 -3.83 4.44
C ALA A 218 10.75 -4.77 3.40
N GLY A 219 10.07 -4.99 2.28
CA GLY A 219 10.59 -5.84 1.18
C GLY A 219 11.86 -5.32 0.51
N THR A 220 12.18 -4.03 0.68
CA THR A 220 13.43 -3.41 0.18
C THR A 220 14.38 -3.05 1.32
N VAL A 221 13.87 -2.48 2.40
CA VAL A 221 14.73 -1.89 3.44
C VAL A 221 15.02 -2.81 4.64
N ALA A 222 14.42 -4.00 4.69
CA ALA A 222 14.57 -4.91 5.83
C ALA A 222 14.50 -6.41 5.49
N ASP A 223 14.18 -6.78 4.25
CA ASP A 223 14.12 -8.19 3.82
C ASP A 223 15.50 -8.85 3.94
N PRO A 224 15.70 -9.84 4.85
CA PRO A 224 17.00 -10.45 5.09
C PRO A 224 17.55 -11.21 3.87
N THR A 225 16.72 -11.50 2.88
CA THR A 225 17.17 -12.16 1.64
C THR A 225 17.75 -11.21 0.63
N LYS A 226 17.53 -9.88 0.79
CA LYS A 226 17.89 -8.83 -0.17
C LYS A 226 18.74 -7.72 0.42
N ILE A 227 18.57 -7.42 1.70
CA ILE A 227 19.11 -6.23 2.34
C ILE A 227 20.63 -6.10 2.20
N ASP A 228 21.37 -7.20 2.25
CA ASP A 228 22.84 -7.15 2.12
C ASP A 228 23.27 -6.63 0.74
N SER A 229 22.50 -6.91 -0.31
CA SER A 229 22.77 -6.39 -1.66
C SER A 229 22.29 -4.95 -1.84
N PHE A 230 21.26 -4.52 -1.10
CA PHE A 230 20.68 -3.19 -1.20
C PHE A 230 21.34 -2.16 -0.29
N ARG A 231 21.86 -2.60 0.87
CA ARG A 231 22.43 -1.72 1.92
C ARG A 231 23.44 -0.69 1.41
N PRO A 232 24.37 -1.01 0.49
CA PRO A 232 25.30 0.01 -0.03
C PRO A 232 24.64 1.13 -0.85
N ASN A 233 23.40 0.92 -1.30
CA ASN A 233 22.67 1.82 -2.18
C ASN A 233 21.41 2.41 -1.53
N LEU A 234 21.14 2.08 -0.27
CA LEU A 234 20.02 2.68 0.46
C LEU A 234 20.23 4.18 0.59
N LEU A 235 19.16 4.95 0.31
CA LEU A 235 19.18 6.41 0.43
C LEU A 235 19.11 6.87 1.89
N GLU A 236 18.54 6.04 2.77
CA GLU A 236 18.45 6.26 4.22
C GLU A 236 18.74 4.96 4.98
N PRO A 237 19.18 5.04 6.25
CA PRO A 237 19.43 3.86 7.07
C PRO A 237 18.22 2.94 7.24
N GLU A 238 18.48 1.67 7.48
CA GLU A 238 17.49 0.64 7.73
C GLU A 238 16.55 1.00 8.90
N PRO A 239 15.29 0.54 8.87
CA PRO A 239 14.38 0.67 10.01
C PRO A 239 14.84 -0.18 11.18
N VAL A 240 14.39 0.19 12.38
CA VAL A 240 14.68 -0.52 13.63
C VAL A 240 13.41 -1.18 14.13
N PHE A 241 13.48 -2.48 14.47
CA PHE A 241 12.39 -3.16 15.17
C PHE A 241 12.72 -3.22 16.66
N LYS A 242 11.90 -2.58 17.47
CA LYS A 242 12.11 -2.53 18.92
C LYS A 242 10.77 -2.60 19.65
N ASP A 243 10.68 -3.47 20.65
CA ASP A 243 9.50 -3.64 21.50
C ASP A 243 8.19 -3.86 20.69
N GLY A 244 8.28 -4.59 19.56
CA GLY A 244 7.16 -4.87 18.68
C GLY A 244 6.74 -3.71 17.76
N ILE A 245 7.56 -2.66 17.69
CA ILE A 245 7.30 -1.46 16.87
C ILE A 245 8.41 -1.31 15.85
N VAL A 246 8.01 -1.15 14.57
CA VAL A 246 8.92 -0.78 13.48
C VAL A 246 9.08 0.74 13.48
N GLN A 247 10.31 1.18 13.64
CA GLN A 247 10.67 2.60 13.77
C GLN A 247 11.65 3.02 12.68
N THR A 248 11.63 4.30 12.35
CA THR A 248 12.69 4.92 11.56
C THR A 248 14.02 4.81 12.33
N TYR A 249 15.14 5.00 11.64
CA TYR A 249 16.45 5.05 12.28
C TYR A 249 16.58 6.17 13.33
N LYS A 250 15.63 7.14 13.35
CA LYS A 250 15.53 8.21 14.35
C LYS A 250 14.68 7.84 15.57
N GLY A 251 14.10 6.63 15.59
CA GLY A 251 13.26 6.14 16.67
C GLY A 251 11.78 6.52 16.57
N GLU A 252 11.34 7.11 15.46
CA GLU A 252 9.93 7.44 15.25
C GLU A 252 9.18 6.24 14.67
N PRO A 253 8.06 5.79 15.26
CA PRO A 253 7.25 4.72 14.70
C PRO A 253 6.69 5.08 13.32
N PHE A 254 6.76 4.15 12.37
CA PHE A 254 6.03 4.28 11.12
C PHE A 254 4.52 4.21 11.34
N CYS A 255 3.75 4.97 10.55
CA CYS A 255 2.30 4.82 10.54
C CYS A 255 1.89 3.47 9.94
N ILE A 256 2.52 3.08 8.84
CA ILE A 256 2.19 1.91 8.03
C ILE A 256 3.44 1.05 7.85
N VAL A 257 3.31 -0.25 8.01
CA VAL A 257 4.36 -1.22 7.71
C VAL A 257 3.86 -2.15 6.62
N HIS A 258 4.49 -2.07 5.46
CA HIS A 258 4.17 -2.88 4.29
C HIS A 258 5.22 -3.97 4.10
N GLN A 259 4.78 -5.13 3.59
CA GLN A 259 5.61 -6.32 3.36
C GLN A 259 6.31 -6.83 4.63
N TYR A 260 5.65 -6.68 5.79
CA TYR A 260 6.17 -7.13 7.08
C TYR A 260 6.46 -8.64 7.08
N ASP A 261 5.77 -9.38 6.26
CA ASP A 261 5.89 -10.84 6.13
C ASP A 261 7.22 -11.29 5.47
N ARG A 262 7.98 -10.36 4.89
CA ARG A 262 9.34 -10.58 4.35
C ARG A 262 10.38 -10.69 5.47
N VAL A 263 10.10 -10.12 6.65
CA VAL A 263 10.99 -10.15 7.81
C VAL A 263 10.47 -11.17 8.81
N PRO A 264 11.15 -12.33 9.01
CA PRO A 264 10.63 -13.43 9.82
C PRO A 264 10.26 -13.04 11.26
N GLU A 265 11.07 -12.19 11.90
CA GLU A 265 10.81 -11.69 13.26
C GLU A 265 9.53 -10.84 13.32
N TRP A 266 9.35 -9.92 12.38
CA TRP A 266 8.16 -9.06 12.32
C TRP A 266 6.91 -9.88 12.01
N LYS A 267 7.03 -10.80 11.05
CA LYS A 267 5.95 -11.74 10.71
C LYS A 267 5.49 -12.53 11.93
N LYS A 268 6.44 -13.10 12.69
CA LYS A 268 6.13 -13.86 13.91
C LYS A 268 5.40 -12.97 14.92
N PHE A 269 5.93 -11.80 15.23
CA PHE A 269 5.31 -10.85 16.15
C PHE A 269 3.89 -10.47 15.74
N ILE A 270 3.67 -10.15 14.47
CA ILE A 270 2.34 -9.75 13.95
C ILE A 270 1.35 -10.91 13.97
N LYS A 271 1.80 -12.14 13.67
CA LYS A 271 0.97 -13.34 13.80
C LYS A 271 0.53 -13.57 15.24
N GLU A 272 1.43 -13.44 16.19
CA GLU A 272 1.13 -13.57 17.62
C GLU A 272 0.19 -12.46 18.08
N LYS A 273 0.50 -11.19 17.76
CA LYS A 273 -0.32 -10.02 18.14
C LYS A 273 -1.76 -10.16 17.69
N TYR A 274 -2.01 -10.60 16.47
CA TYR A 274 -3.35 -10.69 15.89
C TYR A 274 -3.92 -12.11 15.89
N ASN A 275 -3.25 -13.06 16.53
CA ASN A 275 -3.68 -14.47 16.57
C ASN A 275 -3.99 -15.02 15.16
N GLN A 276 -3.04 -14.81 14.23
CA GLN A 276 -3.13 -15.27 12.85
C GLN A 276 -2.60 -16.70 12.74
N GLN A 277 -3.42 -17.62 12.23
CA GLN A 277 -3.04 -19.03 12.05
C GLN A 277 -2.18 -19.22 10.80
N ASP A 278 -1.34 -20.24 10.81
CA ASP A 278 -0.63 -20.64 9.60
C ASP A 278 -1.55 -21.33 8.58
N ALA A 279 -1.28 -21.12 7.29
CA ALA A 279 -2.13 -21.69 6.24
C ALA A 279 -2.18 -23.23 6.26
N GLU A 280 -1.12 -23.88 6.73
CA GLU A 280 -1.05 -25.34 6.89
C GLU A 280 -1.97 -25.87 8.00
N GLU A 281 -2.16 -25.12 9.09
CA GLU A 281 -3.08 -25.51 10.17
C GLU A 281 -4.55 -25.47 9.73
N LEU A 282 -4.91 -24.63 8.77
CA LEU A 282 -6.27 -24.53 8.23
C LEU A 282 -6.68 -25.76 7.39
N PHE A 283 -5.72 -26.48 6.82
CA PHE A 283 -5.99 -27.71 6.05
C PHE A 283 -6.15 -28.96 6.94
N THR A 284 -5.54 -29.00 8.12
CA THR A 284 -5.63 -30.14 9.03
C THR A 284 -6.98 -30.27 9.73
N TYR A 285 -7.74 -29.18 9.90
CA TYR A 285 -9.08 -29.20 10.50
C TYR A 285 -10.21 -29.61 9.52
N ARG A 286 -9.92 -29.79 8.23
CA ARG A 286 -10.92 -30.20 7.23
C ARG A 286 -10.88 -31.69 6.85
N THR A 287 -9.97 -32.47 7.41
CA THR A 287 -9.78 -33.91 7.11
C THR A 287 -10.11 -34.85 8.26
N ASN A 288 -10.77 -34.38 9.33
CA ASN A 288 -11.28 -35.24 10.42
C ASN A 288 -12.80 -35.14 10.55
#